data_1494a2809765fce355580324d72e08f0
#
_entry.id   1494a2809765fce355580324d72e08f0
#
_cell.length_a   1.000
_cell.length_b   1.000
_cell.length_c   1.000
_cell.angle_alpha   90.00
_cell.angle_beta   90.00
_cell.angle_gamma   90.00
#
_symmetry.space_group_name_H-M   'P 1'
#
loop_
_entity.id
_entity.type
_entity.pdbx_description
1 polymer ?
#
loop_
_entity_poly.entity_id
_entity_poly.type
_entity_poly.pdbx_seq_one_letter_code
_entity_poly.pdbx_strand_id
1 'polypeptide(L)'
;MTRKFDLPVPRDLVGDNAPSVRPGDDPAILGSATLSPTDPVEVRTFQSFTITYTVGTLGIDDTGGIRIACRRIGDAGQLQTTDPAAPNYVSAESNGEGRLSISYSRRNGQRPWGEILTVTQHGGYLRPGETITIRIGDRRRGSPGFLIQTFAEAGRDFVVMADVQATGNFYPLPDLQLYVPVIPGPPQ
;
A
#
# COMPACT_ATOMS: atom_id res chain seq x y z
N MET A 1 -15.54 -17.39 -18.55
CA MET A 1 -14.68 -17.74 -19.72
C MET A 1 -13.46 -16.82 -19.66
N THR A 2 -12.37 -17.26 -19.03
CA THR A 2 -11.14 -16.48 -18.83
C THR A 2 -10.31 -16.60 -20.10
N ARG A 3 -10.14 -15.51 -20.84
CA ARG A 3 -9.22 -15.48 -21.98
C ARG A 3 -7.79 -15.58 -21.43
N LYS A 4 -7.15 -16.73 -21.61
CA LYS A 4 -5.69 -16.84 -21.53
C LYS A 4 -5.12 -16.06 -22.72
N PHE A 5 -4.45 -14.95 -22.45
CA PHE A 5 -3.53 -14.36 -23.40
C PHE A 5 -2.23 -15.16 -23.35
N ASP A 6 -2.13 -16.21 -24.15
CA ASP A 6 -0.86 -16.81 -24.52
C ASP A 6 -0.20 -15.89 -25.57
N LEU A 7 0.52 -14.88 -25.11
CA LEU A 7 1.48 -14.21 -25.97
C LEU A 7 2.68 -15.17 -26.10
N PRO A 8 3.04 -15.61 -27.31
CA PRO A 8 4.24 -16.40 -27.50
C PRO A 8 5.44 -15.51 -27.13
N VAL A 9 6.02 -15.75 -25.95
CA VAL A 9 7.31 -15.15 -25.60
C VAL A 9 8.35 -15.79 -26.51
N PRO A 10 9.15 -15.00 -27.27
CA PRO A 10 10.20 -15.56 -28.09
C PRO A 10 11.13 -16.42 -27.24
N ARG A 11 11.35 -17.69 -27.63
CA ARG A 11 12.14 -18.65 -26.86
C ARG A 11 13.60 -18.25 -26.63
N ASP A 12 14.10 -17.37 -27.43
CA ASP A 12 15.43 -16.76 -27.37
C ASP A 12 15.59 -15.71 -26.25
N LEU A 13 14.48 -15.19 -25.69
CA LEU A 13 14.50 -14.24 -24.57
C LEU A 13 14.31 -14.93 -23.21
N VAL A 14 13.76 -16.15 -23.20
CA VAL A 14 13.52 -16.92 -21.99
C VAL A 14 14.13 -18.30 -22.24
N GLY A 15 15.21 -18.66 -21.57
CA GLY A 15 15.79 -19.99 -21.64
C GLY A 15 14.70 -21.06 -21.39
N ASP A 16 14.80 -22.22 -22.02
CA ASP A 16 13.80 -23.31 -22.02
C ASP A 16 13.38 -23.78 -20.59
N ASN A 17 14.02 -23.29 -19.54
CA ASN A 17 13.80 -23.63 -18.13
C ASN A 17 13.46 -22.42 -17.24
N ALA A 18 13.14 -21.25 -17.78
CA ALA A 18 12.69 -20.16 -16.94
C ALA A 18 11.30 -20.49 -16.38
N PRO A 19 11.13 -20.67 -15.07
CA PRO A 19 9.82 -20.91 -14.50
C PRO A 19 8.94 -19.69 -14.79
N SER A 20 7.77 -19.91 -15.38
CA SER A 20 6.74 -18.86 -15.48
C SER A 20 6.17 -18.65 -14.07
N VAL A 21 6.86 -17.85 -13.25
CA VAL A 21 6.40 -17.55 -11.91
C VAL A 21 5.27 -16.53 -12.00
N ARG A 22 4.08 -16.93 -11.61
CA ARG A 22 2.97 -16.00 -11.40
C ARG A 22 3.06 -15.49 -9.97
N PRO A 23 3.07 -14.18 -9.73
CA PRO A 23 3.15 -13.65 -8.37
C PRO A 23 2.11 -14.21 -7.41
N GLY A 24 0.94 -14.63 -7.90
CA GLY A 24 -0.10 -15.26 -7.08
C GLY A 24 0.15 -16.72 -6.70
N ASP A 25 1.12 -17.39 -7.32
CA ASP A 25 1.39 -18.81 -7.08
C ASP A 25 2.39 -19.02 -5.91
N ASP A 26 3.19 -17.98 -5.59
CA ASP A 26 4.14 -18.00 -4.47
C ASP A 26 4.02 -16.71 -3.64
N PRO A 27 3.45 -16.78 -2.44
CA PRO A 27 3.32 -15.63 -1.54
C PRO A 27 4.63 -14.92 -1.21
N ALA A 28 5.76 -15.63 -1.18
CA ALA A 28 7.06 -15.05 -0.88
C ALA A 28 7.51 -14.02 -1.92
N ILE A 29 6.99 -14.10 -3.14
CA ILE A 29 7.29 -13.16 -4.22
C ILE A 29 6.71 -11.78 -3.93
N LEU A 30 5.51 -11.74 -3.35
CA LEU A 30 4.77 -10.50 -3.09
C LEU A 30 5.32 -9.73 -1.89
N GLY A 31 6.14 -10.37 -1.05
CA GLY A 31 6.69 -9.74 0.14
C GLY A 31 5.73 -9.74 1.32
N SER A 32 5.97 -8.84 2.25
CA SER A 32 5.19 -8.72 3.48
C SER A 32 4.97 -7.26 3.88
N ALA A 33 4.04 -7.00 4.79
CA ALA A 33 3.86 -5.68 5.34
C ALA A 33 3.52 -5.72 6.83
N THR A 34 3.87 -4.65 7.53
CA THR A 34 3.51 -4.42 8.94
C THR A 34 2.87 -3.05 9.10
N LEU A 35 2.07 -2.89 10.16
CA LEU A 35 1.42 -1.64 10.54
C LEU A 35 1.85 -1.26 11.96
N SER A 36 2.11 0.02 12.19
CA SER A 36 2.40 0.57 13.52
C SER A 36 1.91 2.03 13.63
N PRO A 37 1.33 2.44 14.78
CA PRO A 37 0.87 1.59 15.87
C PRO A 37 -0.39 0.78 15.49
N THR A 38 -0.68 -0.27 16.26
CA THR A 38 -1.90 -1.08 16.16
C THR A 38 -2.84 -0.90 17.36
N ASP A 39 -2.44 -0.08 18.31
CA ASP A 39 -3.25 0.24 19.48
C ASP A 39 -4.58 0.90 19.08
N PRO A 40 -5.67 0.69 19.86
CA PRO A 40 -6.92 1.35 19.59
C PRO A 40 -6.80 2.87 19.56
N VAL A 41 -7.46 3.50 18.59
CA VAL A 41 -7.49 4.96 18.43
C VAL A 41 -8.90 5.51 18.68
N GLU A 42 -8.99 6.70 19.24
CA GLU A 42 -10.29 7.33 19.50
C GLU A 42 -10.84 8.00 18.25
N VAL A 43 -12.18 7.97 18.11
CA VAL A 43 -12.90 8.72 17.08
C VAL A 43 -12.54 10.22 17.12
N ARG A 44 -12.58 10.88 15.96
CA ARG A 44 -12.36 12.35 15.79
C ARG A 44 -10.98 12.85 16.23
N THR A 45 -10.03 11.95 16.47
CA THR A 45 -8.66 12.33 16.79
C THR A 45 -7.77 12.32 15.54
N PHE A 46 -6.66 13.04 15.61
CA PHE A 46 -5.63 12.95 14.60
C PHE A 46 -4.62 11.88 14.99
N GLN A 47 -4.33 10.96 14.07
CA GLN A 47 -3.42 9.84 14.28
C GLN A 47 -2.34 9.78 13.19
N SER A 48 -1.31 8.99 13.42
CA SER A 48 -0.27 8.72 12.44
C SER A 48 0.00 7.22 12.39
N PHE A 49 -0.03 6.64 11.21
CA PHE A 49 0.22 5.22 10.98
C PHE A 49 1.39 5.03 10.03
N THR A 50 2.21 4.05 10.31
CA THR A 50 3.31 3.64 9.43
C THR A 50 3.03 2.23 8.91
N ILE A 51 2.98 2.07 7.60
CA ILE A 51 2.98 0.79 6.93
C ILE A 51 4.38 0.59 6.37
N THR A 52 5.05 -0.48 6.78
CA THR A 52 6.34 -0.88 6.25
C THR A 52 6.14 -2.12 5.40
N TYR A 53 6.32 -1.97 4.09
CA TYR A 53 6.34 -3.09 3.15
C TYR A 53 7.77 -3.57 2.96
N THR A 54 7.99 -4.87 3.08
CA THR A 54 9.26 -5.54 2.81
C THR A 54 9.16 -6.29 1.49
N VAL A 55 10.07 -5.98 0.59
CA VAL A 55 10.11 -6.52 -0.77
C VAL A 55 10.35 -8.02 -0.76
N GLY A 56 9.55 -8.75 -1.53
CA GLY A 56 9.64 -10.21 -1.65
C GLY A 56 10.81 -10.71 -2.49
N THR A 57 10.86 -12.02 -2.68
CA THR A 57 12.01 -12.73 -3.27
C THR A 57 12.32 -12.35 -4.71
N LEU A 58 11.33 -11.81 -5.45
CA LEU A 58 11.54 -11.36 -6.84
C LEU A 58 12.03 -9.91 -6.97
N GLY A 59 11.92 -9.12 -5.90
CA GLY A 59 12.17 -7.68 -5.99
C GLY A 59 10.96 -6.91 -6.52
N ILE A 60 11.16 -5.62 -6.85
CA ILE A 60 10.18 -4.79 -7.57
C ILE A 60 10.90 -4.13 -8.73
N ASP A 61 10.41 -4.36 -9.94
CA ASP A 61 10.93 -3.76 -11.16
C ASP A 61 10.62 -2.26 -11.24
N ASP A 62 11.39 -1.56 -12.07
CA ASP A 62 11.11 -0.15 -12.43
C ASP A 62 9.68 -0.01 -12.95
N THR A 63 8.95 0.98 -12.43
CA THR A 63 7.52 1.22 -12.62
C THR A 63 6.56 0.25 -11.91
N GLY A 64 7.06 -0.79 -11.25
CA GLY A 64 6.32 -1.58 -10.28
C GLY A 64 6.07 -0.81 -8.97
N GLY A 65 5.44 -1.46 -8.00
CA GLY A 65 5.18 -0.81 -6.72
C GLY A 65 4.11 -1.47 -5.89
N ILE A 66 3.54 -0.70 -4.97
CA ILE A 66 2.51 -1.17 -4.06
C ILE A 66 1.26 -0.28 -4.09
N ARG A 67 0.12 -0.89 -3.75
CA ARG A 67 -1.12 -0.19 -3.46
C ARG A 67 -1.59 -0.47 -2.05
N ILE A 68 -2.10 0.54 -1.40
CA ILE A 68 -2.82 0.41 -0.13
C ILE A 68 -4.27 0.78 -0.41
N ALA A 69 -5.16 -0.19 -0.25
CA ALA A 69 -6.60 0.01 -0.38
C ALA A 69 -7.23 0.19 0.99
N CYS A 70 -8.04 1.23 1.13
CA CYS A 70 -8.80 1.55 2.33
C CYS A 70 -10.29 1.60 2.03
N ARG A 71 -11.12 1.31 3.03
CA ARG A 71 -12.56 1.55 2.92
C ARG A 71 -12.83 3.05 2.84
N ARG A 72 -13.70 3.43 1.92
CA ARG A 72 -14.14 4.82 1.81
C ARG A 72 -15.12 5.16 2.94
N ILE A 73 -14.65 5.98 3.88
CA ILE A 73 -15.42 6.48 5.02
C ILE A 73 -15.64 7.98 4.83
N GLY A 74 -16.90 8.39 4.78
CA GLY A 74 -17.29 9.74 4.33
C GLY A 74 -16.83 10.87 5.25
N ASP A 75 -16.69 10.60 6.53
CA ASP A 75 -16.35 11.55 7.59
C ASP A 75 -14.93 11.35 8.17
N ALA A 76 -14.15 10.44 7.63
CA ALA A 76 -12.71 10.35 7.89
C ALA A 76 -11.94 11.38 7.05
N GLY A 77 -10.73 11.70 7.47
CA GLY A 77 -9.82 12.57 6.74
C GLY A 77 -9.55 12.05 5.31
N GLN A 78 -9.58 12.94 4.35
CA GLN A 78 -9.18 12.61 3.00
C GLN A 78 -7.66 12.69 2.87
N LEU A 79 -7.02 11.59 2.48
CA LEU A 79 -5.57 11.54 2.28
C LEU A 79 -5.15 12.53 1.18
N GLN A 80 -3.97 13.11 1.34
CA GLN A 80 -3.35 14.00 0.36
C GLN A 80 -1.81 13.86 0.39
N THR A 81 -1.16 14.17 -0.72
CA THR A 81 0.28 13.98 -0.94
C THR A 81 1.01 15.26 -1.32
N THR A 82 0.34 16.41 -1.27
CA THR A 82 0.84 17.66 -1.83
C THR A 82 1.32 18.67 -0.80
N ASP A 83 0.64 18.77 0.36
CA ASP A 83 0.99 19.73 1.41
C ASP A 83 1.44 18.99 2.69
N PRO A 84 2.75 18.98 2.98
CA PRO A 84 3.29 18.29 4.15
C PRO A 84 2.85 18.85 5.50
N ALA A 85 2.37 20.09 5.55
CA ALA A 85 1.89 20.74 6.79
C ALA A 85 0.39 20.58 7.01
N ALA A 86 -0.37 20.27 5.95
CA ALA A 86 -1.82 20.13 6.03
C ALA A 86 -2.23 18.77 6.64
N PRO A 87 -3.47 18.67 7.19
CA PRO A 87 -4.04 17.42 7.67
C PRO A 87 -4.03 16.31 6.62
N ASN A 88 -3.94 15.06 7.07
CA ASN A 88 -4.03 13.85 6.28
C ASN A 88 -2.90 13.65 5.27
N TYR A 89 -1.77 14.30 5.49
CA TYR A 89 -0.60 14.17 4.62
C TYR A 89 -0.04 12.74 4.64
N VAL A 90 0.31 12.25 3.46
CA VAL A 90 0.95 10.95 3.27
C VAL A 90 2.30 11.12 2.60
N SER A 91 3.30 10.45 3.15
CA SER A 91 4.62 10.33 2.54
C SER A 91 5.01 8.88 2.33
N ALA A 92 5.95 8.63 1.41
CA ALA A 92 6.61 7.34 1.27
C ALA A 92 8.10 7.55 1.05
N GLU A 93 8.89 6.63 1.57
CA GLU A 93 10.33 6.56 1.40
C GLU A 93 10.76 5.10 1.24
N SER A 94 11.88 4.87 0.55
CA SER A 94 12.49 3.55 0.38
C SER A 94 13.93 3.59 0.87
N ASN A 95 14.43 2.45 1.34
CA ASN A 95 15.85 2.27 1.63
C ASN A 95 16.65 1.72 0.43
N GLY A 96 15.97 1.41 -0.68
CA GLY A 96 16.59 0.94 -1.92
C GLY A 96 16.91 2.08 -2.89
N GLU A 97 17.38 1.69 -4.08
CA GLU A 97 17.75 2.62 -5.16
C GLU A 97 16.51 3.22 -5.85
N GLY A 98 16.69 4.36 -6.52
CA GLY A 98 15.65 5.03 -7.27
C GLY A 98 14.83 6.02 -6.44
N ARG A 99 13.64 6.33 -6.93
CA ARG A 99 12.72 7.30 -6.30
C ARG A 99 11.30 6.74 -6.29
N LEU A 100 10.51 7.19 -5.32
CA LEU A 100 9.09 6.85 -5.24
C LEU A 100 8.24 8.01 -5.72
N SER A 101 7.16 7.71 -6.43
CA SER A 101 6.03 8.60 -6.62
C SER A 101 4.82 8.09 -5.85
N ILE A 102 4.01 9.01 -5.33
CA ILE A 102 2.79 8.68 -4.58
C ILE A 102 1.61 9.33 -5.27
N SER A 103 0.55 8.58 -5.44
CA SER A 103 -0.74 9.09 -5.90
C SER A 103 -1.89 8.55 -5.05
N TYR A 104 -2.94 9.35 -4.89
CA TYR A 104 -4.14 8.97 -4.15
C TYR A 104 -5.38 9.16 -5.01
N SER A 105 -6.27 8.18 -4.97
CA SER A 105 -7.54 8.21 -5.71
C SER A 105 -8.69 7.69 -4.86
N ARG A 106 -9.84 8.38 -4.94
CA ARG A 106 -11.12 7.95 -4.34
C ARG A 106 -12.04 7.25 -5.35
N ARG A 107 -11.58 6.98 -6.56
CA ARG A 107 -12.39 6.45 -7.66
C ARG A 107 -11.84 5.17 -8.29
N ASN A 108 -10.59 4.85 -8.01
CA ASN A 108 -9.89 3.72 -8.66
C ASN A 108 -10.04 2.41 -7.91
N GLY A 109 -10.74 2.41 -6.78
CA GLY A 109 -11.00 1.22 -5.99
C GLY A 109 -12.38 0.62 -6.27
N GLN A 110 -12.53 -0.64 -5.91
CA GLN A 110 -13.79 -1.39 -5.95
C GLN A 110 -14.39 -1.46 -4.54
N ARG A 111 -15.71 -1.31 -4.41
CA ARG A 111 -16.39 -1.40 -3.10
C ARG A 111 -16.08 -2.72 -2.39
N PRO A 112 -15.78 -2.71 -1.09
CA PRO A 112 -15.80 -1.58 -0.16
C PRO A 112 -14.50 -0.74 -0.18
N TRP A 113 -13.45 -1.15 -0.91
CA TRP A 113 -12.11 -0.58 -0.98
C TRP A 113 -12.05 0.57 -2.00
N GLY A 114 -12.77 1.65 -1.69
CA GLY A 114 -12.95 2.77 -2.63
C GLY A 114 -11.77 3.75 -2.68
N GLU A 115 -10.87 3.73 -1.70
CA GLU A 115 -9.73 4.64 -1.59
C GLU A 115 -8.43 3.88 -1.84
N ILE A 116 -7.66 4.35 -2.81
CA ILE A 116 -6.40 3.71 -3.24
C ILE A 116 -5.25 4.70 -3.14
N LEU A 117 -4.25 4.37 -2.33
CA LEU A 117 -2.94 4.99 -2.36
C LEU A 117 -2.01 4.10 -3.18
N THR A 118 -1.38 4.67 -4.21
CA THR A 118 -0.41 3.95 -5.05
C THR A 118 0.97 4.56 -4.85
N VAL A 119 1.96 3.72 -4.58
CA VAL A 119 3.37 4.07 -4.50
C VAL A 119 4.09 3.33 -5.60
N THR A 120 4.72 4.06 -6.51
CA THR A 120 5.41 3.51 -7.69
C THR A 120 6.89 3.77 -7.59
N GLN A 121 7.70 2.76 -7.83
CA GLN A 121 9.15 2.82 -7.93
C GLN A 121 9.54 3.36 -9.31
N HIS A 122 10.59 4.20 -9.37
CA HIS A 122 11.13 4.77 -10.62
C HIS A 122 12.65 4.83 -10.60
N GLY A 123 13.24 4.52 -11.74
CA GLY A 123 14.66 4.71 -12.00
C GLY A 123 15.54 3.77 -11.20
N GLY A 124 15.12 2.54 -11.02
CA GLY A 124 15.85 1.51 -10.29
C GLY A 124 15.00 0.29 -10.00
N TYR A 125 15.61 -0.62 -9.29
CA TYR A 125 15.03 -1.91 -8.89
C TYR A 125 15.11 -2.03 -7.36
N LEU A 126 14.01 -2.40 -6.71
CA LEU A 126 14.03 -2.73 -5.29
C LEU A 126 14.37 -4.19 -5.10
N ARG A 127 15.44 -4.45 -4.37
CA ARG A 127 15.96 -5.79 -4.11
C ARG A 127 15.14 -6.51 -3.03
N PRO A 128 15.13 -7.84 -3.02
CA PRO A 128 14.55 -8.61 -1.93
C PRO A 128 15.06 -8.13 -0.56
N GLY A 129 14.12 -7.93 0.37
CA GLY A 129 14.39 -7.45 1.72
C GLY A 129 14.53 -5.93 1.88
N GLU A 130 14.61 -5.15 0.80
CA GLU A 130 14.49 -3.70 0.88
C GLU A 130 13.05 -3.30 1.26
N THR A 131 12.86 -2.05 1.71
CA THR A 131 11.58 -1.64 2.27
C THR A 131 11.03 -0.38 1.62
N ILE A 132 9.70 -0.31 1.55
CA ILE A 132 8.95 0.93 1.32
C ILE A 132 8.21 1.27 2.61
N THR A 133 8.50 2.43 3.17
CA THR A 133 7.84 2.93 4.38
C THR A 133 6.84 4.02 4.01
N ILE A 134 5.57 3.79 4.27
CA ILE A 134 4.47 4.72 4.01
C ILE A 134 3.97 5.27 5.34
N ARG A 135 3.90 6.61 5.47
CA ARG A 135 3.37 7.29 6.65
C ARG A 135 2.05 7.98 6.32
N ILE A 136 0.97 7.46 6.88
CA ILE A 136 -0.37 8.03 6.78
C ILE A 136 -0.55 9.00 7.95
N GLY A 137 -0.79 10.27 7.65
CA GLY A 137 -0.80 11.33 8.66
C GLY A 137 0.63 11.66 9.13
N ASP A 138 1.57 11.79 8.22
CA ASP A 138 2.99 12.08 8.53
C ASP A 138 3.14 13.46 9.17
N ARG A 139 3.50 13.49 10.47
CA ARG A 139 3.63 14.70 11.29
C ARG A 139 4.99 15.37 11.20
N ARG A 140 5.98 14.75 10.59
CA ARG A 140 7.37 15.22 10.57
C ARG A 140 7.58 16.61 9.97
N ARG A 141 6.61 17.09 9.18
CA ARG A 141 6.67 18.38 8.47
C ARG A 141 5.52 19.32 8.83
N GLY A 142 4.87 19.12 9.99
CA GLY A 142 3.87 20.05 10.54
C GLY A 142 2.41 19.60 10.41
N SER A 143 2.11 18.52 9.70
CA SER A 143 0.75 17.97 9.66
C SER A 143 0.26 17.58 11.07
N PRO A 144 -1.00 17.83 11.43
CA PRO A 144 -1.58 17.33 12.68
C PRO A 144 -1.76 15.81 12.69
N GLY A 145 -1.71 15.17 11.53
CA GLY A 145 -1.95 13.74 11.36
C GLY A 145 -3.14 13.44 10.45
N PHE A 146 -3.59 12.19 10.46
CA PHE A 146 -4.76 11.68 9.74
C PHE A 146 -5.99 11.72 10.65
N LEU A 147 -7.06 12.37 10.22
CA LEU A 147 -8.31 12.50 11.00
C LEU A 147 -9.10 11.20 10.97
N ILE A 148 -9.31 10.60 12.14
CA ILE A 148 -10.13 9.41 12.33
C ILE A 148 -11.61 9.76 12.22
N GLN A 149 -12.41 8.83 11.69
CA GLN A 149 -13.88 8.95 11.53
C GLN A 149 -14.61 9.22 12.86
N THR A 150 -15.91 9.54 12.77
CA THR A 150 -16.74 9.91 13.92
C THR A 150 -17.38 8.74 14.64
N PHE A 151 -17.33 7.52 14.11
CA PHE A 151 -17.91 6.31 14.70
C PHE A 151 -16.87 5.25 15.01
N ALA A 152 -17.15 4.46 16.06
CA ALA A 152 -16.30 3.34 16.47
C ALA A 152 -16.50 2.15 15.54
N GLU A 153 -15.41 1.39 15.30
CA GLU A 153 -15.45 0.16 14.53
C GLU A 153 -14.38 -0.83 15.04
N ALA A 154 -14.61 -2.14 14.85
CA ALA A 154 -13.69 -3.16 15.31
C ALA A 154 -12.33 -3.12 14.62
N GLY A 155 -12.28 -2.62 13.39
CA GLY A 155 -11.03 -2.46 12.65
C GLY A 155 -11.18 -1.52 11.47
N ARG A 156 -10.29 -0.52 11.40
CA ARG A 156 -10.02 0.23 10.19
C ARG A 156 -8.95 -0.51 9.41
N ASP A 157 -9.36 -1.15 8.33
CA ASP A 157 -8.50 -2.05 7.57
C ASP A 157 -7.69 -1.35 6.49
N PHE A 158 -6.48 -1.87 6.26
CA PHE A 158 -5.59 -1.52 5.16
C PHE A 158 -5.23 -2.80 4.39
N VAL A 159 -5.57 -2.86 3.11
CA VAL A 159 -5.19 -3.97 2.23
C VAL A 159 -3.99 -3.56 1.41
N VAL A 160 -2.88 -4.25 1.57
CA VAL A 160 -1.66 -4.01 0.79
C VAL A 160 -1.61 -4.97 -0.39
N MET A 161 -1.29 -4.43 -1.56
CA MET A 161 -1.14 -5.18 -2.82
C MET A 161 0.17 -4.78 -3.47
N ALA A 162 0.82 -5.71 -4.17
CA ALA A 162 2.07 -5.47 -4.87
C ALA A 162 1.97 -5.80 -6.37
N ASP A 163 2.60 -4.96 -7.20
CA ASP A 163 2.95 -5.23 -8.59
C ASP A 163 4.47 -5.28 -8.69
N VAL A 164 5.01 -6.49 -8.59
CA VAL A 164 6.45 -6.72 -8.54
C VAL A 164 7.12 -6.72 -9.92
N GLN A 165 6.33 -6.96 -10.98
CA GLN A 165 6.80 -7.12 -12.36
C GLN A 165 6.44 -5.91 -13.25
N ALA A 166 5.97 -4.81 -12.68
CA ALA A 166 5.58 -3.60 -13.42
C ALA A 166 4.54 -3.86 -14.54
N THR A 167 3.63 -4.79 -14.33
CA THR A 167 2.60 -5.17 -15.30
C THR A 167 1.32 -4.36 -15.18
N GLY A 168 1.19 -3.55 -14.13
CA GLY A 168 -0.05 -2.87 -13.75
C GLY A 168 -1.03 -3.77 -12.99
N ASN A 169 -0.69 -5.04 -12.76
CA ASN A 169 -1.49 -5.99 -12.02
C ASN A 169 -1.02 -6.06 -10.57
N PHE A 170 -1.85 -5.59 -9.65
CA PHE A 170 -1.57 -5.60 -8.22
C PHE A 170 -2.22 -6.81 -7.56
N TYR A 171 -1.42 -7.64 -6.91
CA TYR A 171 -1.85 -8.82 -6.17
C TYR A 171 -1.87 -8.53 -4.68
N PRO A 172 -2.97 -8.87 -3.96
CA PRO A 172 -3.04 -8.67 -2.51
C PRO A 172 -2.00 -9.56 -1.83
N LEU A 173 -1.38 -9.03 -0.78
CA LEU A 173 -0.50 -9.82 0.08
C LEU A 173 -1.34 -10.90 0.78
N PRO A 174 -0.87 -12.15 0.82
CA PRO A 174 -1.61 -13.24 1.43
C PRO A 174 -1.66 -13.06 2.96
N ASP A 175 -2.75 -13.53 3.56
CA ASP A 175 -2.99 -13.63 5.00
C ASP A 175 -2.68 -12.37 5.82
N LEU A 176 -2.66 -11.20 5.17
CA LEU A 176 -2.31 -9.94 5.78
C LEU A 176 -3.55 -9.22 6.29
N GLN A 177 -3.68 -9.13 7.62
CA GLN A 177 -4.69 -8.29 8.27
C GLN A 177 -4.02 -7.11 8.95
N LEU A 178 -3.96 -5.97 8.25
CA LEU A 178 -3.54 -4.71 8.83
C LEU A 178 -4.75 -3.89 9.22
N TYR A 179 -5.00 -3.73 10.52
CA TYR A 179 -6.12 -2.92 10.99
C TYR A 179 -5.80 -2.23 12.31
N VAL A 180 -6.54 -1.17 12.60
CA VAL A 180 -6.51 -0.44 13.86
C VAL A 180 -7.92 -0.35 14.41
N PRO A 181 -8.19 -0.81 15.64
CA PRO A 181 -9.48 -0.62 16.29
C PRO A 181 -9.78 0.87 16.49
N VAL A 182 -11.01 1.29 16.20
CA VAL A 182 -11.48 2.65 16.46
C VAL A 182 -12.50 2.60 17.58
N ILE A 183 -12.17 3.23 18.71
CA ILE A 183 -12.98 3.22 19.94
C ILE A 183 -13.70 4.54 20.15
N PRO A 184 -14.80 4.55 20.92
CA PRO A 184 -15.45 5.79 21.32
C PRO A 184 -14.49 6.69 22.09
N GLY A 185 -14.62 8.02 21.91
CA GLY A 185 -14.00 9.00 22.79
C GLY A 185 -14.60 9.00 24.19
N PRO A 186 -14.00 9.72 25.15
CA PRO A 186 -14.58 9.85 26.48
C PRO A 186 -15.99 10.44 26.42
N PRO A 187 -16.91 10.05 27.33
CA PRO A 187 -18.23 10.65 27.40
C PRO A 187 -18.10 12.16 27.67
N GLN A 188 -18.86 12.93 26.92
CA GLN A 188 -18.98 14.38 27.13
C GLN A 188 -20.05 14.69 28.18
#